data_73d529331fe6a82fa0c8804c604b7009
#
_entry.id   73d529331fe6a82fa0c8804c604b7009
#
_cell.length_a   1.000
_cell.length_b   1.000
_cell.length_c   1.000
_cell.angle_alpha   90.00
_cell.angle_beta   90.00
_cell.angle_gamma   90.00
#
_symmetry.space_group_name_H-M   'P 1'
#
loop_
_entity.id
_entity.type
_entity.pdbx_description
1 polymer ?
#
loop_
_entity_poly.entity_id
_entity_poly.type
_entity_poly.pdbx_seq_one_letter_code
_entity_poly.pdbx_strand_id
1 'polypeptide(L)'
;VLLKPLKQALKDNDHIYAVIKSSASNQDGKSIGITAPSAAAQEKVLVDVWKKAEIDPETIGYIEAHGTATKLGDPTEISGINRAFKNFTTKKGFCGVGSIKSNIGHTIGAAGVASVIKVALALENKELPPSIHFEQPNRKINFINSAVYVNGKLKKWESPYPRCCGVSSFGISGTNCHILLEEAPKNSYVTDEKKKSDSRSEQLFTLSAKSKDSMRQLIKNYIRFIKRNRNADINDICYTANTGRTDFNYRLAVTADSKETLRRKLEKLENTVLNSETLADIGVWMSVNMLENGEEKINEKEIGIDTESLKLLAVKYVNGEKIDWDNIYHGGEGHKISIPVYSFKKNRCW
;
A
#
# COMPACT_ATOMS: atom_id res chain seq x y z
N VAL A 1 5.46 3.90 6.62
CA VAL A 1 5.06 2.48 6.68
C VAL A 1 4.42 2.21 8.02
N LEU A 2 3.26 1.53 8.03
CA LEU A 2 2.59 1.06 9.23
C LEU A 2 2.81 -0.45 9.35
N LEU A 3 3.20 -0.91 10.53
CA LEU A 3 3.41 -2.32 10.83
C LEU A 3 2.37 -2.81 11.84
N LYS A 4 1.86 -4.03 11.64
CA LYS A 4 0.90 -4.67 12.53
C LYS A 4 1.17 -6.18 12.56
N PRO A 5 1.01 -6.86 13.71
CA PRO A 5 1.12 -8.32 13.75
C PRO A 5 0.17 -8.98 12.74
N LEU A 6 0.67 -9.92 11.94
CA LEU A 6 -0.10 -10.57 10.87
C LEU A 6 -1.43 -11.16 11.37
N LYS A 7 -1.39 -11.87 12.50
CA LYS A 7 -2.60 -12.47 13.12
C LYS A 7 -3.68 -11.41 13.41
N GLN A 8 -3.26 -10.23 13.87
CA GLN A 8 -4.19 -9.14 14.17
C GLN A 8 -4.68 -8.46 12.89
N ALA A 9 -3.80 -8.25 11.90
CA ALA A 9 -4.19 -7.68 10.61
C ALA A 9 -5.23 -8.54 9.88
N LEU A 10 -5.06 -9.88 9.93
CA LEU A 10 -6.04 -10.83 9.38
C LEU A 10 -7.37 -10.78 10.13
N LYS A 11 -7.33 -10.72 11.48
CA LYS A 11 -8.54 -10.63 12.31
C LYS A 11 -9.33 -9.34 12.02
N ASP A 12 -8.63 -8.23 11.79
CA ASP A 12 -9.23 -6.91 11.58
C ASP A 12 -9.55 -6.64 10.09
N ASN A 13 -9.45 -7.66 9.24
CA ASN A 13 -9.63 -7.57 7.78
C ASN A 13 -8.82 -6.42 7.15
N ASP A 14 -7.62 -6.16 7.66
CA ASP A 14 -6.78 -5.08 7.15
C ASP A 14 -6.17 -5.44 5.79
N HIS A 15 -6.00 -4.43 4.93
CA HIS A 15 -5.25 -4.58 3.69
C HIS A 15 -3.77 -4.81 3.98
N ILE A 16 -3.23 -5.94 3.52
CA ILE A 16 -1.84 -6.33 3.75
C ILE A 16 -1.07 -6.23 2.43
N TYR A 17 -0.14 -5.29 2.32
CA TYR A 17 0.72 -5.14 1.14
C TYR A 17 1.78 -6.24 1.04
N ALA A 18 2.39 -6.58 2.17
CA ALA A 18 3.41 -7.62 2.28
C ALA A 18 3.57 -8.06 3.73
N VAL A 19 4.17 -9.21 3.94
CA VAL A 19 4.51 -9.76 5.26
C VAL A 19 6.01 -9.73 5.46
N ILE A 20 6.50 -9.13 6.55
CA ILE A 20 7.90 -9.24 6.95
C ILE A 20 8.08 -10.61 7.63
N LYS A 21 8.80 -11.53 6.98
CA LYS A 21 9.08 -12.87 7.48
C LYS A 21 10.17 -12.86 8.54
N SER A 22 11.21 -12.09 8.30
CA SER A 22 12.34 -11.98 9.22
C SER A 22 13.16 -10.72 8.94
N SER A 23 13.99 -10.37 9.89
CA SER A 23 14.96 -9.29 9.77
C SER A 23 16.19 -9.57 10.66
N ALA A 24 17.34 -9.05 10.24
CA ALA A 24 18.54 -9.01 11.05
C ALA A 24 19.36 -7.75 10.74
N SER A 25 20.22 -7.40 11.69
CA SER A 25 21.23 -6.38 11.52
C SER A 25 22.55 -6.85 12.12
N ASN A 26 23.66 -6.39 11.54
CA ASN A 26 25.00 -6.61 12.06
C ASN A 26 25.91 -5.42 11.77
N GLN A 27 27.17 -5.55 12.10
CA GLN A 27 28.22 -4.57 11.83
C GLN A 27 29.31 -5.19 10.96
N ASP A 28 29.96 -4.36 10.12
CA ASP A 28 31.09 -4.79 9.28
C ASP A 28 32.29 -5.30 10.12
N GLY A 29 32.39 -4.86 11.36
CA GLY A 29 33.50 -5.20 12.23
C GLY A 29 34.82 -4.57 11.76
N LYS A 30 35.93 -5.32 11.85
CA LYS A 30 37.23 -4.85 11.38
C LYS A 30 37.26 -4.84 9.85
N SER A 31 37.22 -3.65 9.26
CA SER A 31 37.33 -3.42 7.81
C SER A 31 38.61 -2.60 7.51
N ILE A 32 38.94 -2.43 6.21
CA ILE A 32 40.12 -1.67 5.74
C ILE A 32 39.97 -0.17 6.03
N GLY A 33 38.78 0.29 6.38
CA GLY A 33 38.47 1.67 6.74
C GLY A 33 37.04 1.83 7.14
N ILE A 34 36.70 2.88 7.86
CA ILE A 34 35.36 3.11 8.45
C ILE A 34 34.20 3.12 7.41
N THR A 35 34.54 3.44 6.17
CA THR A 35 33.56 3.49 5.06
C THR A 35 33.65 2.30 4.10
N ALA A 36 34.56 1.35 4.36
CA ALA A 36 34.81 0.22 3.48
C ALA A 36 33.81 -0.92 3.80
N PRO A 37 32.90 -1.28 2.87
CA PRO A 37 31.90 -2.31 3.13
C PRO A 37 32.54 -3.71 3.22
N SER A 38 31.93 -4.58 4.02
CA SER A 38 32.39 -5.97 4.22
C SER A 38 31.43 -6.97 3.56
N ALA A 39 31.88 -7.62 2.46
CA ALA A 39 31.08 -8.66 1.81
C ALA A 39 30.76 -9.83 2.78
N ALA A 40 31.66 -10.14 3.72
CA ALA A 40 31.46 -11.21 4.70
C ALA A 40 30.36 -10.83 5.73
N ALA A 41 30.32 -9.58 6.19
CA ALA A 41 29.26 -9.11 7.08
C ALA A 41 27.91 -9.06 6.35
N GLN A 42 27.90 -8.61 5.09
CA GLN A 42 26.71 -8.61 4.25
C GLN A 42 26.21 -10.03 3.95
N GLU A 43 27.09 -10.98 3.60
CA GLU A 43 26.75 -12.41 3.49
C GLU A 43 26.09 -12.91 4.77
N LYS A 44 26.71 -12.66 5.92
CA LYS A 44 26.22 -13.14 7.21
C LYS A 44 24.81 -12.62 7.53
N VAL A 45 24.54 -11.34 7.36
CA VAL A 45 23.20 -10.79 7.65
C VAL A 45 22.12 -11.37 6.74
N LEU A 46 22.43 -11.64 5.46
CA LEU A 46 21.49 -12.29 4.54
C LEU A 46 21.18 -13.74 5.00
N VAL A 47 22.25 -14.52 5.26
CA VAL A 47 22.13 -15.92 5.71
C VAL A 47 21.36 -16.01 7.03
N ASP A 48 21.63 -15.12 7.98
CA ASP A 48 20.91 -15.10 9.27
C ASP A 48 19.40 -14.83 9.07
N VAL A 49 19.04 -13.91 8.17
CA VAL A 49 17.65 -13.60 7.83
C VAL A 49 16.97 -14.81 7.17
N TRP A 50 17.60 -15.44 6.18
CA TRP A 50 17.01 -16.56 5.43
C TRP A 50 16.81 -17.79 6.32
N LYS A 51 17.79 -18.11 7.18
CA LYS A 51 17.66 -19.18 8.17
C LYS A 51 16.54 -18.90 9.17
N LYS A 52 16.45 -17.66 9.69
CA LYS A 52 15.42 -17.26 10.66
C LYS A 52 14.00 -17.29 10.04
N ALA A 53 13.90 -17.05 8.74
CA ALA A 53 12.64 -17.12 8.00
C ALA A 53 12.21 -18.55 7.68
N GLU A 54 13.10 -19.53 7.84
CA GLU A 54 12.87 -20.94 7.51
C GLU A 54 12.39 -21.15 6.05
N ILE A 55 12.96 -20.38 5.12
CA ILE A 55 12.61 -20.47 3.69
C ILE A 55 13.70 -21.20 2.91
N ASP A 56 13.32 -21.74 1.75
CA ASP A 56 14.28 -22.12 0.70
C ASP A 56 14.74 -20.86 -0.03
N PRO A 57 16.04 -20.47 0.04
CA PRO A 57 16.54 -19.29 -0.63
C PRO A 57 16.38 -19.29 -2.16
N GLU A 58 16.19 -20.45 -2.81
CA GLU A 58 15.86 -20.53 -4.23
C GLU A 58 14.50 -19.93 -4.58
N THR A 59 13.63 -19.74 -3.58
CA THR A 59 12.32 -19.09 -3.76
C THR A 59 12.39 -17.55 -3.73
N ILE A 60 13.54 -16.97 -3.34
CA ILE A 60 13.77 -15.53 -3.37
C ILE A 60 13.89 -15.06 -4.81
N GLY A 61 12.83 -14.50 -5.36
CA GLY A 61 12.78 -14.06 -6.75
C GLY A 61 13.39 -12.69 -7.01
N TYR A 62 13.59 -11.87 -5.96
CA TYR A 62 14.12 -10.53 -6.10
C TYR A 62 14.87 -10.04 -4.85
N ILE A 63 15.93 -9.25 -5.06
CA ILE A 63 16.61 -8.49 -4.01
C ILE A 63 16.64 -7.03 -4.40
N GLU A 64 16.04 -6.21 -3.57
CA GLU A 64 16.22 -4.77 -3.59
C GLU A 64 17.53 -4.45 -2.87
N ALA A 65 18.55 -4.18 -3.66
CA ALA A 65 19.89 -3.92 -3.18
C ALA A 65 20.03 -2.53 -2.55
N HIS A 66 20.99 -2.37 -1.67
CA HIS A 66 21.44 -1.05 -1.23
C HIS A 66 21.88 -0.21 -2.44
N GLY A 67 22.65 -0.79 -3.35
CA GLY A 67 22.86 -0.32 -4.73
C GLY A 67 23.14 1.17 -4.88
N THR A 68 24.26 1.64 -4.32
CA THR A 68 24.65 3.07 -4.35
C THR A 68 25.40 3.47 -5.62
N ALA A 69 25.58 2.58 -6.57
CA ALA A 69 26.31 2.77 -7.82
C ALA A 69 27.77 3.21 -7.62
N THR A 70 28.40 2.80 -6.53
CA THR A 70 29.81 3.11 -6.26
C THR A 70 30.74 2.03 -6.83
N LYS A 71 31.97 2.44 -7.21
CA LYS A 71 32.97 1.54 -7.82
C LYS A 71 33.33 0.35 -6.93
N LEU A 72 33.20 0.46 -5.61
CA LEU A 72 33.53 -0.56 -4.62
C LEU A 72 32.27 -1.18 -3.99
N GLY A 73 31.24 -0.38 -3.70
CA GLY A 73 30.05 -0.82 -3.00
C GLY A 73 29.29 -1.89 -3.73
N ASP A 74 28.91 -1.66 -4.98
CA ASP A 74 28.13 -2.62 -5.75
C ASP A 74 28.83 -3.97 -5.95
N PRO A 75 30.14 -4.04 -6.30
CA PRO A 75 30.85 -5.31 -6.36
C PRO A 75 30.90 -6.05 -5.02
N THR A 76 31.06 -5.31 -3.91
CA THR A 76 31.07 -5.89 -2.57
C THR A 76 29.71 -6.46 -2.20
N GLU A 77 28.64 -5.73 -2.47
CA GLU A 77 27.28 -6.17 -2.20
C GLU A 77 26.90 -7.41 -3.03
N ILE A 78 27.12 -7.37 -4.35
CA ILE A 78 26.86 -8.54 -5.21
C ILE A 78 27.72 -9.74 -4.80
N SER A 79 28.96 -9.53 -4.35
CA SER A 79 29.79 -10.60 -3.78
C SER A 79 29.17 -11.18 -2.51
N GLY A 80 28.68 -10.35 -1.59
CA GLY A 80 27.99 -10.77 -0.37
C GLY A 80 26.73 -11.58 -0.67
N ILE A 81 25.89 -11.11 -1.60
CA ILE A 81 24.69 -11.81 -2.06
C ILE A 81 25.04 -13.18 -2.67
N ASN A 82 26.00 -13.21 -3.57
CA ASN A 82 26.43 -14.48 -4.20
C ASN A 82 26.99 -15.49 -3.20
N ARG A 83 27.77 -15.03 -2.21
CA ARG A 83 28.25 -15.88 -1.12
C ARG A 83 27.11 -16.41 -0.27
N ALA A 84 26.14 -15.56 0.06
CA ALA A 84 24.96 -15.99 0.81
C ALA A 84 24.19 -17.10 0.09
N PHE A 85 23.91 -16.93 -1.21
CA PHE A 85 23.26 -17.98 -2.00
C PHE A 85 24.08 -19.25 -2.11
N LYS A 86 25.41 -19.16 -2.25
CA LYS A 86 26.28 -20.35 -2.34
C LYS A 86 26.22 -21.28 -1.12
N ASN A 87 25.76 -20.79 0.04
CA ASN A 87 25.55 -21.66 1.21
C ASN A 87 24.35 -22.61 1.03
N PHE A 88 23.49 -22.37 0.01
CA PHE A 88 22.23 -23.10 -0.16
C PHE A 88 22.04 -23.67 -1.57
N THR A 89 22.61 -23.03 -2.60
CA THR A 89 22.38 -23.41 -3.99
C THR A 89 23.57 -23.10 -4.90
N THR A 90 23.63 -23.83 -6.03
CA THR A 90 24.57 -23.57 -7.13
C THR A 90 23.89 -22.95 -8.34
N LYS A 91 22.57 -22.70 -8.28
CA LYS A 91 21.80 -22.08 -9.37
C LYS A 91 22.31 -20.67 -9.67
N LYS A 92 22.22 -20.31 -10.96
CA LYS A 92 22.67 -19.01 -11.48
C LYS A 92 21.52 -18.28 -12.17
N GLY A 93 21.56 -16.94 -12.10
CA GLY A 93 20.66 -16.06 -12.85
C GLY A 93 19.18 -16.24 -12.55
N PHE A 94 18.81 -16.70 -11.35
CA PHE A 94 17.43 -16.97 -10.99
C PHE A 94 16.77 -15.82 -10.19
N CYS A 95 17.55 -15.04 -9.45
CA CYS A 95 17.06 -13.95 -8.60
C CYS A 95 17.32 -12.58 -9.26
N GLY A 96 16.29 -11.77 -9.45
CA GLY A 96 16.43 -10.41 -9.94
C GLY A 96 17.07 -9.49 -8.90
N VAL A 97 17.92 -8.54 -9.32
CA VAL A 97 18.43 -7.48 -8.44
C VAL A 97 18.17 -6.12 -9.04
N GLY A 98 17.85 -5.16 -8.19
CA GLY A 98 17.65 -3.76 -8.57
C GLY A 98 17.76 -2.80 -7.39
N SER A 99 17.62 -1.52 -7.64
CA SER A 99 17.61 -0.49 -6.60
C SER A 99 16.71 0.69 -6.97
N ILE A 100 15.87 1.13 -6.03
CA ILE A 100 15.04 2.33 -6.19
C ILE A 100 15.88 3.60 -6.34
N LYS A 101 17.13 3.56 -5.91
CA LYS A 101 18.03 4.70 -6.02
C LYS A 101 18.28 5.13 -7.46
N SER A 102 18.09 4.23 -8.43
CA SER A 102 18.11 4.61 -9.85
C SER A 102 16.98 5.58 -10.21
N ASN A 103 15.86 5.57 -9.48
CA ASN A 103 14.68 6.41 -9.74
C ASN A 103 14.70 7.72 -8.95
N ILE A 104 15.09 7.69 -7.68
CA ILE A 104 14.91 8.83 -6.75
C ILE A 104 16.22 9.29 -6.08
N GLY A 105 17.36 8.70 -6.44
CA GLY A 105 18.63 8.97 -5.79
C GLY A 105 18.73 8.34 -4.39
N HIS A 106 19.81 8.64 -3.69
CA HIS A 106 20.05 8.14 -2.34
C HIS A 106 19.40 9.06 -1.30
N THR A 107 18.30 8.63 -0.71
CA THR A 107 17.52 9.40 0.27
C THR A 107 18.05 9.29 1.71
N ILE A 108 19.30 8.83 1.87
CA ILE A 108 20.04 8.72 3.13
C ILE A 108 19.24 7.95 4.20
N GLY A 109 18.76 8.61 5.25
CA GLY A 109 17.99 7.96 6.32
C GLY A 109 16.65 7.36 5.89
N ALA A 110 16.09 7.79 4.76
CA ALA A 110 14.85 7.25 4.21
C ALA A 110 15.08 6.14 3.17
N ALA A 111 16.34 5.82 2.81
CA ALA A 111 16.63 4.89 1.72
C ALA A 111 16.07 3.48 1.95
N GLY A 112 16.24 2.94 3.16
CA GLY A 112 15.74 1.60 3.51
C GLY A 112 14.22 1.52 3.44
N VAL A 113 13.50 2.51 3.99
CA VAL A 113 12.02 2.51 3.96
C VAL A 113 11.48 2.73 2.55
N ALA A 114 12.16 3.52 1.70
CA ALA A 114 11.80 3.66 0.29
C ALA A 114 11.93 2.32 -0.46
N SER A 115 12.99 1.55 -0.18
CA SER A 115 13.17 0.20 -0.71
C SER A 115 12.05 -0.75 -0.27
N VAL A 116 11.66 -0.72 1.00
CA VAL A 116 10.54 -1.51 1.54
C VAL A 116 9.23 -1.17 0.82
N ILE A 117 8.94 0.11 0.63
CA ILE A 117 7.72 0.56 -0.06
C ILE A 117 7.71 0.04 -1.51
N LYS A 118 8.82 0.19 -2.25
CA LYS A 118 8.93 -0.31 -3.62
C LYS A 118 8.64 -1.82 -3.68
N VAL A 119 9.26 -2.57 -2.79
CA VAL A 119 9.13 -4.04 -2.76
C VAL A 119 7.72 -4.46 -2.36
N ALA A 120 7.10 -3.83 -1.36
CA ALA A 120 5.73 -4.11 -0.97
C ALA A 120 4.75 -3.87 -2.14
N LEU A 121 4.93 -2.79 -2.89
CA LEU A 121 4.14 -2.51 -4.10
C LEU A 121 4.44 -3.50 -5.23
N ALA A 122 5.68 -3.95 -5.39
CA ALA A 122 6.04 -4.98 -6.38
C ALA A 122 5.38 -6.33 -6.07
N LEU A 123 5.31 -6.72 -4.80
CA LEU A 123 4.61 -7.92 -4.34
C LEU A 123 3.10 -7.82 -4.57
N GLU A 124 2.49 -6.68 -4.23
CA GLU A 124 1.06 -6.42 -4.43
C GLU A 124 0.68 -6.48 -5.90
N ASN A 125 1.44 -5.79 -6.77
CA ASN A 125 1.17 -5.74 -8.20
C ASN A 125 1.65 -6.99 -8.94
N LYS A 126 2.43 -7.87 -8.29
CA LYS A 126 3.03 -9.06 -8.89
C LYS A 126 3.88 -8.72 -10.11
N GLU A 127 4.62 -7.62 -10.02
CA GLU A 127 5.49 -7.09 -11.07
C GLU A 127 6.86 -6.70 -10.51
N LEU A 128 7.91 -6.93 -11.28
CA LEU A 128 9.26 -6.48 -10.97
C LEU A 128 9.57 -5.22 -11.77
N PRO A 129 9.63 -4.05 -11.10
CA PRO A 129 9.99 -2.80 -11.77
C PRO A 129 11.47 -2.81 -12.19
N PRO A 130 11.83 -2.12 -13.30
CA PRO A 130 13.20 -2.09 -13.77
C PRO A 130 14.10 -1.21 -12.89
N SER A 131 15.38 -1.59 -12.80
CA SER A 131 16.45 -0.64 -12.48
C SER A 131 16.70 0.21 -13.71
N ILE A 132 16.24 1.47 -13.68
CA ILE A 132 16.41 2.39 -14.80
C ILE A 132 17.87 2.87 -14.88
N HIS A 133 18.27 3.38 -16.06
CA HIS A 133 19.63 3.85 -16.36
C HIS A 133 20.72 2.76 -16.27
N PHE A 134 20.32 1.49 -16.30
CA PHE A 134 21.27 0.37 -16.39
C PHE A 134 21.60 0.09 -17.84
N GLU A 135 22.80 0.47 -18.28
CA GLU A 135 23.30 0.24 -19.64
C GLU A 135 24.35 -0.88 -19.67
N GLN A 136 25.30 -0.82 -18.73
CA GLN A 136 26.38 -1.79 -18.64
C GLN A 136 26.67 -2.16 -17.18
N PRO A 137 26.97 -3.45 -16.90
CA PRO A 137 27.36 -3.87 -15.56
C PRO A 137 28.71 -3.30 -15.18
N ASN A 138 28.92 -3.11 -13.87
CA ASN A 138 30.23 -2.79 -13.34
C ASN A 138 31.21 -3.94 -13.73
N ARG A 139 32.35 -3.61 -14.35
CA ARG A 139 33.35 -4.58 -14.85
C ARG A 139 33.92 -5.51 -13.77
N LYS A 140 33.81 -5.15 -12.49
CA LYS A 140 34.23 -5.97 -11.36
C LYS A 140 33.21 -7.00 -10.92
N ILE A 141 32.00 -7.01 -11.53
CA ILE A 141 30.93 -7.95 -11.21
C ILE A 141 30.78 -8.97 -12.33
N ASN A 142 30.95 -10.24 -12.01
CA ASN A 142 30.72 -11.34 -12.95
C ASN A 142 29.30 -11.86 -12.79
N PHE A 143 28.36 -11.29 -13.56
CA PHE A 143 26.95 -11.75 -13.55
C PHE A 143 26.75 -13.12 -14.22
N ILE A 144 27.65 -13.60 -15.08
CA ILE A 144 27.55 -14.91 -15.73
C ILE A 144 27.56 -16.05 -14.69
N ASN A 145 28.38 -15.89 -13.65
CA ASN A 145 28.51 -16.85 -12.57
C ASN A 145 27.81 -16.43 -11.28
N SER A 146 26.85 -15.51 -11.37
CA SER A 146 26.11 -14.96 -10.25
C SER A 146 24.74 -15.66 -10.11
N ALA A 147 24.26 -15.80 -8.88
CA ALA A 147 22.89 -16.19 -8.59
C ALA A 147 21.89 -15.13 -9.04
N VAL A 148 22.32 -13.87 -9.07
CA VAL A 148 21.48 -12.72 -9.40
C VAL A 148 21.77 -12.18 -10.81
N TYR A 149 20.76 -11.56 -11.39
CA TYR A 149 20.85 -10.75 -12.62
C TYR A 149 20.20 -9.39 -12.41
N VAL A 150 20.66 -8.34 -13.12
CA VAL A 150 20.04 -7.01 -13.02
C VAL A 150 18.69 -7.02 -13.74
N ASN A 151 17.63 -6.65 -13.03
CA ASN A 151 16.30 -6.50 -13.63
C ASN A 151 16.19 -5.15 -14.34
N GLY A 152 16.46 -5.12 -15.66
CA GLY A 152 16.47 -3.91 -16.49
C GLY A 152 15.16 -3.60 -17.22
N LYS A 153 14.13 -4.45 -17.10
CA LYS A 153 12.83 -4.28 -17.76
C LYS A 153 11.68 -4.60 -16.82
N LEU A 154 10.56 -3.89 -16.98
CA LEU A 154 9.33 -4.28 -16.30
C LEU A 154 8.90 -5.66 -16.75
N LYS A 155 8.64 -6.56 -15.81
CA LYS A 155 8.13 -7.89 -16.09
C LYS A 155 7.15 -8.35 -15.02
N LYS A 156 6.22 -9.23 -15.40
CA LYS A 156 5.39 -9.95 -14.45
C LYS A 156 6.27 -10.82 -13.55
N TRP A 157 5.91 -10.86 -12.27
CA TRP A 157 6.59 -11.70 -11.30
C TRP A 157 5.85 -13.03 -11.16
N GLU A 158 6.12 -13.94 -12.04
CA GLU A 158 5.59 -15.31 -11.97
C GLU A 158 6.37 -16.13 -10.95
N SER A 159 5.68 -16.88 -10.12
CA SER A 159 6.28 -17.78 -9.13
C SER A 159 5.31 -18.92 -8.80
N PRO A 160 5.79 -20.16 -8.72
CA PRO A 160 5.00 -21.30 -8.25
C PRO A 160 4.84 -21.30 -6.72
N TYR A 161 5.65 -20.52 -6.01
CA TYR A 161 5.65 -20.35 -4.55
C TYR A 161 5.18 -18.94 -4.18
N PRO A 162 4.85 -18.69 -2.89
CA PRO A 162 4.66 -17.32 -2.42
C PRO A 162 5.87 -16.46 -2.80
N ARG A 163 5.62 -15.29 -3.41
CA ARG A 163 6.71 -14.40 -3.85
C ARG A 163 7.46 -13.87 -2.66
N CYS A 164 8.77 -14.10 -2.65
CA CYS A 164 9.67 -13.61 -1.59
C CYS A 164 10.72 -12.68 -2.16
N CYS A 165 11.09 -11.67 -1.41
CA CYS A 165 12.16 -10.75 -1.76
C CYS A 165 12.92 -10.25 -0.55
N GLY A 166 14.21 -10.00 -0.76
CA GLY A 166 15.09 -9.37 0.20
C GLY A 166 15.18 -7.86 -0.01
N VAL A 167 15.37 -7.11 1.06
CA VAL A 167 15.70 -5.67 1.03
C VAL A 167 16.93 -5.44 1.87
N SER A 168 17.98 -4.89 1.26
CA SER A 168 19.23 -4.54 1.92
C SER A 168 19.38 -3.04 2.12
N SER A 169 19.81 -2.63 3.30
CA SER A 169 20.17 -1.25 3.60
C SER A 169 21.42 -1.22 4.47
N PHE A 170 22.47 -0.60 3.93
CA PHE A 170 23.80 -0.58 4.54
C PHE A 170 24.21 0.84 4.86
N GLY A 171 24.57 1.09 6.12
CA GLY A 171 25.03 2.39 6.59
C GLY A 171 26.52 2.61 6.33
N ILE A 172 26.90 3.87 6.10
CA ILE A 172 28.28 4.25 5.79
C ILE A 172 29.28 3.92 6.92
N SER A 173 28.77 3.77 8.16
CA SER A 173 29.57 3.40 9.34
C SER A 173 29.60 1.88 9.60
N GLY A 174 29.18 1.07 8.61
CA GLY A 174 29.25 -0.39 8.67
C GLY A 174 28.07 -1.09 9.31
N THR A 175 26.96 -0.40 9.61
CA THR A 175 25.73 -1.06 10.04
C THR A 175 25.02 -1.65 8.83
N ASN A 176 24.81 -2.96 8.81
CA ASN A 176 24.08 -3.65 7.76
C ASN A 176 22.73 -4.11 8.29
N CYS A 177 21.68 -3.92 7.49
CA CYS A 177 20.34 -4.43 7.75
C CYS A 177 19.81 -5.16 6.52
N HIS A 178 19.20 -6.33 6.73
CA HIS A 178 18.48 -7.07 5.70
C HIS A 178 17.14 -7.51 6.25
N ILE A 179 16.11 -7.40 5.43
CA ILE A 179 14.76 -7.91 5.74
C ILE A 179 14.27 -8.76 4.60
N LEU A 180 13.49 -9.79 4.92
CA LEU A 180 12.81 -10.64 3.97
C LEU A 180 11.32 -10.36 4.03
N LEU A 181 10.74 -10.06 2.88
CA LEU A 181 9.31 -9.86 2.69
C LEU A 181 8.73 -10.98 1.81
N GLU A 182 7.48 -11.30 2.10
CA GLU A 182 6.67 -12.26 1.36
C GLU A 182 5.36 -11.59 0.93
N GLU A 183 4.76 -12.01 -0.18
CA GLU A 183 3.44 -11.53 -0.58
C GLU A 183 2.38 -11.83 0.49
N ALA A 184 1.32 -11.03 0.52
CA ALA A 184 0.21 -11.24 1.44
C ALA A 184 -0.41 -12.64 1.25
N PRO A 185 -0.86 -13.31 2.35
CA PRO A 185 -1.50 -14.62 2.26
C PRO A 185 -2.71 -14.57 1.31
N LYS A 186 -2.86 -15.58 0.45
CA LYS A 186 -3.98 -15.66 -0.51
C LYS A 186 -5.35 -15.58 0.15
N ASN A 187 -5.48 -16.09 1.37
CA ASN A 187 -6.74 -16.06 2.14
C ASN A 187 -7.06 -14.71 2.77
N SER A 188 -6.13 -13.72 2.74
CA SER A 188 -6.45 -12.36 3.18
C SER A 188 -7.38 -11.63 2.20
N TYR A 189 -7.59 -12.17 1.01
CA TYR A 189 -8.44 -11.63 -0.05
C TYR A 189 -9.36 -12.70 -0.66
N VAL A 190 -9.70 -13.75 0.09
CA VAL A 190 -10.72 -14.71 -0.39
C VAL A 190 -12.04 -13.96 -0.41
N THR A 191 -12.29 -13.32 -1.54
CA THR A 191 -13.64 -13.28 -2.05
C THR A 191 -14.04 -14.74 -2.25
N ASP A 192 -14.76 -15.32 -1.30
CA ASP A 192 -15.51 -16.53 -1.57
C ASP A 192 -16.32 -16.21 -2.83
N GLU A 193 -16.00 -16.84 -3.97
CA GLU A 193 -16.82 -16.77 -5.18
C GLU A 193 -18.25 -17.25 -4.89
N LYS A 194 -18.50 -17.81 -3.71
CA LYS A 194 -19.78 -18.27 -3.21
C LYS A 194 -20.58 -17.23 -2.42
N LYS A 195 -20.02 -16.10 -2.03
CA LYS A 195 -20.78 -14.95 -1.52
C LYS A 195 -20.82 -13.80 -2.54
N LYS A 196 -21.21 -14.10 -3.77
CA LYS A 196 -22.05 -13.16 -4.49
C LYS A 196 -23.39 -13.13 -3.76
N SER A 197 -23.43 -12.49 -2.58
CA SER A 197 -24.69 -11.99 -2.04
C SER A 197 -25.34 -11.20 -3.17
N ASP A 198 -26.61 -11.37 -3.34
CA ASP A 198 -27.42 -10.65 -4.31
C ASP A 198 -27.14 -9.15 -4.15
N SER A 199 -26.15 -8.64 -4.90
CA SER A 199 -25.49 -7.35 -4.69
C SER A 199 -26.25 -6.22 -5.34
N ARG A 200 -27.55 -6.14 -5.07
CA ARG A 200 -28.41 -5.01 -5.43
C ARG A 200 -28.80 -4.16 -4.21
N SER A 201 -28.25 -4.45 -3.04
CA SER A 201 -28.49 -3.61 -1.87
C SER A 201 -27.69 -2.31 -2.00
N GLU A 202 -28.36 -1.20 -1.84
CA GLU A 202 -27.72 0.11 -1.79
C GLU A 202 -26.72 0.16 -0.63
N GLN A 203 -25.55 0.78 -0.85
CA GLN A 203 -24.47 0.92 0.11
C GLN A 203 -24.31 2.39 0.51
N LEU A 204 -23.87 2.64 1.75
CA LEU A 204 -23.54 3.98 2.23
C LEU A 204 -22.03 4.21 2.14
N PHE A 205 -21.65 5.20 1.36
CA PHE A 205 -20.28 5.68 1.23
C PHE A 205 -20.11 6.99 1.99
N THR A 206 -19.09 7.10 2.86
CA THR A 206 -18.83 8.32 3.61
C THR A 206 -17.44 8.90 3.34
N LEU A 207 -17.34 10.22 3.37
CA LEU A 207 -16.09 10.97 3.34
C LEU A 207 -16.11 12.08 4.37
N SER A 208 -14.94 12.39 4.93
CA SER A 208 -14.78 13.59 5.75
C SER A 208 -13.44 14.30 5.52
N ALA A 209 -13.40 15.58 5.78
CA ALA A 209 -12.23 16.42 5.63
C ALA A 209 -12.18 17.56 6.65
N LYS A 210 -10.99 18.17 6.81
CA LYS A 210 -10.79 19.38 7.64
C LYS A 210 -11.13 20.67 6.91
N SER A 211 -11.32 20.64 5.58
CA SER A 211 -11.66 21.83 4.78
C SER A 211 -12.42 21.44 3.50
N LYS A 212 -13.15 22.42 2.93
CA LYS A 212 -13.81 22.26 1.62
C LYS A 212 -12.83 21.87 0.51
N ASP A 213 -11.63 22.47 0.49
CA ASP A 213 -10.60 22.18 -0.53
C ASP A 213 -10.12 20.72 -0.44
N SER A 214 -9.85 20.23 0.78
CA SER A 214 -9.48 18.85 1.00
C SER A 214 -10.60 17.87 0.60
N MET A 215 -11.86 18.21 0.88
CA MET A 215 -13.00 17.41 0.47
C MET A 215 -13.13 17.34 -1.06
N ARG A 216 -13.06 18.49 -1.75
CA ARG A 216 -13.07 18.55 -3.21
C ARG A 216 -11.97 17.70 -3.82
N GLN A 217 -10.76 17.74 -3.24
CA GLN A 217 -9.64 16.93 -3.73
C GLN A 217 -9.84 15.44 -3.45
N LEU A 218 -10.43 15.06 -2.31
CA LEU A 218 -10.80 13.67 -2.00
C LEU A 218 -11.81 13.15 -3.03
N ILE A 219 -12.88 13.89 -3.31
CA ILE A 219 -13.88 13.53 -4.32
C ILE A 219 -13.20 13.26 -5.67
N LYS A 220 -12.32 14.16 -6.13
CA LYS A 220 -11.55 13.97 -7.37
C LYS A 220 -10.70 12.70 -7.35
N ASN A 221 -10.06 12.42 -6.23
CA ASN A 221 -9.21 11.23 -6.07
C ASN A 221 -10.04 9.94 -6.11
N TYR A 222 -11.22 9.91 -5.49
CA TYR A 222 -12.12 8.75 -5.55
C TYR A 222 -12.70 8.53 -6.95
N ILE A 223 -13.07 9.59 -7.67
CA ILE A 223 -13.49 9.48 -9.07
C ILE A 223 -12.38 8.83 -9.92
N ARG A 224 -11.13 9.28 -9.76
CA ARG A 224 -9.98 8.70 -10.46
C ARG A 224 -9.72 7.26 -10.05
N PHE A 225 -9.84 6.96 -8.76
CA PHE A 225 -9.66 5.62 -8.20
C PHE A 225 -10.67 4.65 -8.82
N ILE A 226 -11.96 4.99 -8.81
CA ILE A 226 -13.03 4.14 -9.36
C ILE A 226 -12.82 3.90 -10.88
N LYS A 227 -12.41 4.93 -11.63
CA LYS A 227 -12.11 4.79 -13.07
C LYS A 227 -10.94 3.83 -13.34
N ARG A 228 -9.93 3.82 -12.50
CA ARG A 228 -8.72 2.99 -12.69
C ARG A 228 -8.89 1.56 -12.17
N ASN A 229 -9.67 1.37 -11.12
CA ASN A 229 -9.82 0.08 -10.44
C ASN A 229 -11.13 -0.61 -10.83
N ARG A 230 -11.14 -1.20 -12.05
CA ARG A 230 -12.35 -1.84 -12.62
C ARG A 230 -12.84 -3.02 -11.78
N ASN A 231 -11.99 -3.69 -11.04
CA ASN A 231 -12.31 -4.89 -10.26
C ASN A 231 -12.64 -4.60 -8.78
N ALA A 232 -12.55 -3.33 -8.33
CA ALA A 232 -12.90 -3.00 -6.96
C ALA A 232 -14.42 -3.15 -6.74
N ASP A 233 -14.80 -3.84 -5.67
CA ASP A 233 -16.18 -4.01 -5.26
C ASP A 233 -16.70 -2.78 -4.52
N ILE A 234 -17.99 -2.44 -4.68
CA ILE A 234 -18.60 -1.28 -4.01
C ILE A 234 -18.65 -1.49 -2.50
N ASN A 235 -18.89 -2.72 -2.04
CA ASN A 235 -18.94 -3.04 -0.62
C ASN A 235 -17.59 -2.80 0.05
N ASP A 236 -16.49 -3.25 -0.58
CA ASP A 236 -15.13 -3.06 -0.07
C ASP A 236 -14.74 -1.58 -0.05
N ILE A 237 -15.15 -0.81 -1.07
CA ILE A 237 -14.94 0.64 -1.12
C ILE A 237 -15.65 1.33 0.06
N CYS A 238 -16.95 1.04 0.26
CA CYS A 238 -17.75 1.62 1.32
C CYS A 238 -17.27 1.16 2.71
N TYR A 239 -17.05 -0.15 2.88
CA TYR A 239 -16.52 -0.70 4.11
C TYR A 239 -15.20 -0.02 4.51
N THR A 240 -14.25 0.10 3.58
CA THR A 240 -12.95 0.73 3.87
C THR A 240 -13.10 2.22 4.17
N ALA A 241 -13.97 2.93 3.44
CA ALA A 241 -14.20 4.36 3.67
C ALA A 241 -14.82 4.62 5.04
N ASN A 242 -15.77 3.79 5.44
CA ASN A 242 -16.52 3.96 6.69
C ASN A 242 -15.71 3.52 7.92
N THR A 243 -15.01 2.36 7.85
CA THR A 243 -14.31 1.79 9.01
C THR A 243 -12.84 2.19 9.11
N GLY A 244 -12.22 2.60 8.00
CA GLY A 244 -10.79 2.84 7.89
C GLY A 244 -10.37 4.31 7.87
N ARG A 245 -11.24 5.24 8.21
CA ARG A 245 -10.95 6.68 8.16
C ARG A 245 -11.38 7.39 9.44
N THR A 246 -10.68 8.48 9.74
CA THR A 246 -11.04 9.38 10.85
C THR A 246 -12.08 10.39 10.37
N ASP A 247 -13.08 10.64 11.21
CA ASP A 247 -14.12 11.64 10.93
C ASP A 247 -13.66 13.05 11.26
N PHE A 248 -13.92 13.95 10.32
CA PHE A 248 -13.69 15.39 10.44
C PHE A 248 -15.00 16.18 10.29
N ASN A 249 -14.94 17.52 10.40
CA ASN A 249 -16.13 18.37 10.45
C ASN A 249 -16.84 18.56 9.09
N TYR A 250 -16.10 18.52 7.97
CA TYR A 250 -16.70 18.55 6.64
C TYR A 250 -17.03 17.13 6.25
N ARG A 251 -18.31 16.79 6.20
CA ARG A 251 -18.79 15.42 5.98
C ARG A 251 -19.68 15.31 4.74
N LEU A 252 -19.53 14.23 4.05
CA LEU A 252 -20.29 13.83 2.87
C LEU A 252 -20.70 12.37 3.03
N ALA A 253 -21.97 12.08 2.77
CA ALA A 253 -22.52 10.73 2.70
C ALA A 253 -23.22 10.54 1.36
N VAL A 254 -23.05 9.38 0.72
CA VAL A 254 -23.59 9.04 -0.57
C VAL A 254 -24.11 7.61 -0.54
N THR A 255 -25.39 7.38 -0.89
CA THR A 255 -25.87 6.02 -1.13
C THR A 255 -25.64 5.64 -2.59
N ALA A 256 -25.27 4.38 -2.83
CA ALA A 256 -25.08 3.86 -4.18
C ALA A 256 -25.22 2.34 -4.22
N ASP A 257 -25.84 1.82 -5.29
CA ASP A 257 -26.02 0.41 -5.59
C ASP A 257 -24.82 -0.20 -6.37
N SER A 258 -23.98 0.66 -6.91
CA SER A 258 -22.86 0.28 -7.72
C SER A 258 -21.75 1.35 -7.70
N LYS A 259 -20.52 0.96 -7.98
CA LYS A 259 -19.41 1.91 -8.10
C LYS A 259 -19.61 2.92 -9.23
N GLU A 260 -20.32 2.54 -10.30
CA GLU A 260 -20.69 3.43 -11.40
C GLU A 260 -21.70 4.50 -10.95
N THR A 261 -22.67 4.12 -10.14
CA THR A 261 -23.62 5.05 -9.51
C THR A 261 -22.89 5.98 -8.55
N LEU A 262 -22.03 5.44 -7.68
CA LEU A 262 -21.19 6.24 -6.78
C LEU A 262 -20.36 7.24 -7.58
N ARG A 263 -19.65 6.81 -8.61
CA ARG A 263 -18.85 7.69 -9.46
C ARG A 263 -19.65 8.82 -10.07
N ARG A 264 -20.83 8.50 -10.66
CA ARG A 264 -21.73 9.52 -11.28
C ARG A 264 -22.19 10.56 -10.27
N LYS A 265 -22.54 10.14 -9.04
CA LYS A 265 -22.96 11.05 -7.97
C LYS A 265 -21.77 11.95 -7.55
N LEU A 266 -20.58 11.40 -7.39
CA LEU A 266 -19.37 12.18 -7.09
C LEU A 266 -18.99 13.17 -8.21
N GLU A 267 -19.13 12.79 -9.48
CA GLU A 267 -18.90 13.68 -10.62
C GLU A 267 -19.89 14.84 -10.69
N LYS A 268 -21.16 14.61 -10.33
CA LYS A 268 -22.15 15.70 -10.19
C LYS A 268 -21.71 16.71 -9.12
N LEU A 269 -21.23 16.25 -7.97
CA LEU A 269 -20.74 17.11 -6.88
C LEU A 269 -19.50 17.94 -7.26
N GLU A 270 -18.69 17.44 -8.19
CA GLU A 270 -17.51 18.19 -8.68
C GLU A 270 -17.91 19.37 -9.56
N ASN A 271 -18.98 19.22 -10.35
CA ASN A 271 -19.34 20.12 -11.46
C ASN A 271 -20.51 21.05 -11.16
N THR A 272 -21.21 20.90 -10.05
CA THR A 272 -22.46 21.64 -9.80
C THR A 272 -22.55 22.09 -8.35
N VAL A 273 -22.98 23.33 -8.14
CA VAL A 273 -23.44 23.82 -6.85
C VAL A 273 -24.90 23.39 -6.70
N LEU A 274 -25.18 22.46 -5.78
CA LEU A 274 -26.52 21.92 -5.55
C LEU A 274 -26.97 22.34 -4.15
N ASN A 275 -28.29 22.61 -3.98
CA ASN A 275 -28.90 22.79 -2.65
C ASN A 275 -29.10 21.45 -1.94
N SER A 276 -29.37 21.48 -0.63
CA SER A 276 -29.49 20.28 0.21
C SER A 276 -30.65 19.36 -0.23
N GLU A 277 -31.79 19.89 -0.62
CA GLU A 277 -32.96 19.11 -1.08
C GLU A 277 -32.64 18.33 -2.36
N THR A 278 -32.10 19.01 -3.40
CA THR A 278 -31.73 18.36 -4.67
C THR A 278 -30.67 17.30 -4.46
N LEU A 279 -29.76 17.46 -3.48
CA LEU A 279 -28.77 16.47 -3.13
C LEU A 279 -29.39 15.24 -2.47
N ALA A 280 -30.33 15.44 -1.52
CA ALA A 280 -31.01 14.35 -0.81
C ALA A 280 -31.83 13.48 -1.77
N ASP A 281 -32.51 14.08 -2.75
CA ASP A 281 -33.28 13.37 -3.79
C ASP A 281 -32.43 12.39 -4.60
N ILE A 282 -31.15 12.72 -4.81
CA ILE A 282 -30.20 11.84 -5.52
C ILE A 282 -29.41 10.94 -4.57
N GLY A 283 -29.74 10.90 -3.28
CA GLY A 283 -29.04 10.09 -2.28
C GLY A 283 -27.66 10.62 -1.94
N VAL A 284 -27.54 11.93 -1.73
CA VAL A 284 -26.32 12.62 -1.31
C VAL A 284 -26.65 13.57 -0.18
N TRP A 285 -25.88 13.52 0.91
CA TRP A 285 -26.01 14.39 2.07
C TRP A 285 -24.66 15.05 2.38
N MET A 286 -24.71 16.30 2.81
CA MET A 286 -23.51 17.07 3.14
C MET A 286 -23.72 17.81 4.47
N SER A 287 -22.63 17.94 5.25
CA SER A 287 -22.69 18.75 6.47
C SER A 287 -22.93 20.24 6.16
N VAL A 288 -23.58 20.95 7.05
CA VAL A 288 -23.89 22.39 6.92
C VAL A 288 -22.67 23.22 6.52
N ASN A 289 -21.50 22.91 7.06
CA ASN A 289 -20.24 23.58 6.72
C ASN A 289 -19.81 23.41 5.24
N MET A 290 -20.41 22.48 4.51
CA MET A 290 -20.16 22.26 3.10
C MET A 290 -21.10 23.07 2.20
N LEU A 291 -22.29 23.40 2.67
CA LEU A 291 -23.30 24.13 1.95
C LEU A 291 -22.93 25.63 1.84
N GLU A 292 -23.32 26.28 0.74
CA GLU A 292 -22.94 27.68 0.49
C GLU A 292 -23.89 28.68 1.13
N ASN A 293 -25.12 28.25 1.46
CA ASN A 293 -26.21 29.15 1.84
C ASN A 293 -26.57 29.18 3.33
N GLY A 294 -25.71 28.65 4.23
CA GLY A 294 -25.98 28.72 5.69
C GLY A 294 -27.22 27.94 6.14
N GLU A 295 -27.59 26.88 5.38
CA GLU A 295 -28.72 26.01 5.71
C GLU A 295 -28.52 25.31 7.06
N GLU A 296 -29.62 25.13 7.81
CA GLU A 296 -29.62 24.46 9.11
C GLU A 296 -29.34 22.97 9.02
N LYS A 297 -29.07 22.34 10.17
CA LYS A 297 -28.92 20.88 10.26
C LYS A 297 -30.12 20.18 9.67
N ILE A 298 -29.85 19.11 8.92
CA ILE A 298 -30.89 18.29 8.33
C ILE A 298 -31.74 17.64 9.44
N ASN A 299 -33.06 17.90 9.45
CA ASN A 299 -33.95 17.40 10.48
C ASN A 299 -34.44 16.00 10.13
N GLU A 300 -34.17 15.01 10.99
CA GLU A 300 -34.57 13.60 10.80
C GLU A 300 -36.08 13.42 10.64
N LYS A 301 -36.89 14.28 11.30
CA LYS A 301 -38.37 14.21 11.24
C LYS A 301 -38.97 14.64 9.89
N GLU A 302 -38.23 15.44 9.13
CA GLU A 302 -38.74 15.95 7.82
C GLU A 302 -38.57 14.94 6.69
N ILE A 303 -37.72 13.90 6.88
CA ILE A 303 -37.37 12.97 5.81
C ILE A 303 -38.23 11.71 5.82
N GLY A 304 -39.07 11.47 6.86
CA GLY A 304 -40.00 10.32 6.95
C GLY A 304 -39.30 8.96 6.88
N ILE A 305 -38.16 8.81 7.49
CA ILE A 305 -37.24 7.65 7.34
C ILE A 305 -37.50 6.63 8.45
N ASP A 306 -37.59 5.36 8.06
CA ASP A 306 -37.63 4.22 8.98
C ASP A 306 -36.29 4.06 9.71
N THR A 307 -36.31 3.59 10.96
CA THR A 307 -35.18 3.61 11.92
C THR A 307 -33.94 2.81 11.51
N GLU A 308 -34.04 1.97 10.48
CA GLU A 308 -32.94 1.14 9.97
C GLU A 308 -32.42 1.55 8.58
N SER A 309 -32.86 2.69 8.03
CA SER A 309 -32.52 3.03 6.64
C SER A 309 -31.13 3.66 6.53
N LEU A 310 -30.43 3.37 5.41
CA LEU A 310 -29.14 3.98 5.06
C LEU A 310 -29.22 5.51 5.00
N LYS A 311 -30.39 6.06 4.71
CA LYS A 311 -30.67 7.50 4.66
C LYS A 311 -30.53 8.12 6.06
N LEU A 312 -31.10 7.45 7.08
CA LEU A 312 -30.98 7.93 8.46
C LEU A 312 -29.51 7.92 8.92
N LEU A 313 -28.78 6.86 8.60
CA LEU A 313 -27.33 6.81 8.88
C LEU A 313 -26.57 7.94 8.18
N ALA A 314 -26.92 8.24 6.93
CA ALA A 314 -26.31 9.33 6.17
C ALA A 314 -26.55 10.69 6.87
N VAL A 315 -27.79 10.96 7.30
CA VAL A 315 -28.16 12.19 8.02
C VAL A 315 -27.44 12.31 9.35
N LYS A 316 -27.43 11.25 10.16
CA LYS A 316 -26.69 11.20 11.43
C LYS A 316 -25.21 11.50 11.22
N TYR A 317 -24.61 10.84 10.22
CA TYR A 317 -23.21 11.05 9.89
C TYR A 317 -22.89 12.50 9.55
N VAL A 318 -23.64 13.13 8.63
CA VAL A 318 -23.38 14.51 8.20
C VAL A 318 -23.68 15.54 9.28
N ASN A 319 -24.58 15.25 10.21
CA ASN A 319 -24.87 16.06 11.39
C ASN A 319 -23.79 15.98 12.48
N GLY A 320 -22.80 15.12 12.29
CA GLY A 320 -21.66 15.04 13.20
C GLY A 320 -21.74 13.92 14.23
N GLU A 321 -22.78 13.08 14.18
CA GLU A 321 -22.90 11.94 15.08
C GLU A 321 -21.81 10.91 14.85
N LYS A 322 -21.45 10.20 15.91
CA LYS A 322 -20.53 9.07 15.83
C LYS A 322 -21.33 7.81 15.44
N ILE A 323 -20.97 7.21 14.33
CA ILE A 323 -21.56 5.95 13.86
C ILE A 323 -20.72 4.78 14.32
N ASP A 324 -21.36 3.75 14.87
CA ASP A 324 -20.73 2.47 15.21
C ASP A 324 -20.71 1.55 13.97
N TRP A 325 -19.70 1.75 13.13
CA TRP A 325 -19.53 0.98 11.91
C TRP A 325 -19.29 -0.51 12.15
N ASP A 326 -18.62 -0.86 13.25
CA ASP A 326 -18.34 -2.26 13.59
C ASP A 326 -19.62 -3.05 13.84
N ASN A 327 -20.61 -2.40 14.47
CA ASN A 327 -21.91 -2.99 14.72
C ASN A 327 -22.75 -3.10 13.44
N ILE A 328 -22.68 -2.10 12.53
CA ILE A 328 -23.39 -2.11 11.27
C ILE A 328 -22.91 -3.22 10.34
N TYR A 329 -21.59 -3.42 10.24
CA TYR A 329 -20.99 -4.43 9.38
C TYR A 329 -20.88 -5.82 10.02
N HIS A 330 -21.44 -6.04 11.21
CA HIS A 330 -21.50 -7.34 11.94
C HIS A 330 -20.21 -8.18 11.88
N GLY A 331 -19.04 -7.51 11.83
CA GLY A 331 -17.73 -8.15 11.91
C GLY A 331 -17.28 -8.97 10.70
N GLY A 332 -17.89 -8.82 9.51
CA GLY A 332 -17.45 -9.67 8.39
C GLY A 332 -17.91 -9.35 6.97
N GLU A 333 -18.67 -8.30 6.74
CA GLU A 333 -19.27 -8.05 5.40
C GLU A 333 -18.40 -7.19 4.45
N GLY A 334 -17.12 -7.05 4.67
CA GLY A 334 -16.24 -6.30 3.76
C GLY A 334 -14.76 -6.53 4.06
N HIS A 335 -13.94 -6.27 3.03
CA HIS A 335 -12.50 -6.29 3.16
C HIS A 335 -11.93 -4.89 2.97
N LYS A 336 -10.98 -4.50 3.83
CA LYS A 336 -10.28 -3.24 3.63
C LYS A 336 -9.37 -3.36 2.42
N ILE A 337 -9.53 -2.42 1.49
CA ILE A 337 -8.75 -2.31 0.25
C ILE A 337 -7.96 -1.00 0.24
N SER A 338 -6.96 -0.91 -0.64
CA SER A 338 -6.23 0.34 -0.85
C SER A 338 -7.11 1.36 -1.57
N ILE A 339 -7.61 2.35 -0.83
CA ILE A 339 -8.42 3.47 -1.34
C ILE A 339 -7.68 4.79 -1.17
N PRO A 340 -8.10 5.89 -1.84
CA PRO A 340 -7.45 7.19 -1.71
C PRO A 340 -7.24 7.62 -0.26
N VAL A 341 -6.02 8.07 0.03
CA VAL A 341 -5.66 8.61 1.34
C VAL A 341 -6.10 10.06 1.48
N TYR A 342 -6.06 10.57 2.72
CA TYR A 342 -6.43 11.95 3.02
C TYR A 342 -5.67 12.96 2.15
N SER A 343 -6.39 13.92 1.60
CA SER A 343 -5.84 14.98 0.76
C SER A 343 -5.46 16.19 1.59
N PHE A 344 -4.19 16.25 2.01
CA PHE A 344 -3.68 17.40 2.75
C PHE A 344 -3.64 18.67 1.89
N LYS A 345 -4.02 19.79 2.48
CA LYS A 345 -3.83 21.11 1.87
C LYS A 345 -2.32 21.39 1.76
N LYS A 346 -1.83 21.61 0.54
CA LYS A 346 -0.43 21.98 0.34
C LYS A 346 -0.26 23.47 0.58
N ASN A 347 0.51 23.83 1.58
CA ASN A 347 0.94 25.20 1.85
C ASN A 347 2.43 25.31 1.50
N ARG A 348 2.79 26.40 0.83
CA ARG A 348 4.20 26.72 0.61
C ARG A 348 4.75 27.30 1.92
N CYS A 349 5.79 26.67 2.47
CA CYS A 349 6.39 27.07 3.75
C CYS A 349 7.73 27.81 3.59
N TRP A 350 8.26 27.85 2.35
CA TRP A 350 9.51 28.55 1.99
C TRP A 350 9.47 29.05 0.54
#